data_2992723e222e362a297abe3bb3a6ed30
#
_entry.id   2992723e222e362a297abe3bb3a6ed30
#
_cell.length_a   1.000
_cell.length_b   1.000
_cell.length_c   1.000
_cell.angle_alpha   90.00
_cell.angle_beta   90.00
_cell.angle_gamma   90.00
#
_symmetry.space_group_name_H-M   'P 1'
#
loop_
_entity.id
_entity.type
_entity.pdbx_description
1 polymer ?
#
loop_
_entity_poly.entity_id
_entity_poly.type
_entity_poly.pdbx_seq_one_letter_code
_entity_poly.pdbx_strand_id
1 'polypeptide(L)'
;EPEMVNKDSDLFRAHPDWILQAPGRKSCHGRYQYVLDFSRKEVVDYIYEMISKILRESRISYIKWDMNRYMSEPYSRGLAAKDQGKMMHRYILGVYDLYTRLTEEFPEILFESCASGGARFDPAMLFFAPQTWTSDDTDASERAKIQYGTSYVYPLVSMGSHVSAVPNHQLLRITPLSTRANMAYFGTFGYELDLNLLSEEEMAQVKEQVAFMKKYRRLIQVEGDFYRLLSPFKGNETAWIVVSPDKNQAVAAFYQRLNKINASWLRFRLEGLDKDTLYEVKCNDTVYRAYGDELMYAGIPVDRELLNKEGGDFASLLYVIEKAEP
;
A
#
# COMPACT_ATOMS: atom_id res chain seq x y z
N GLU A 1 7.28 -2.59 -16.62
CA GLU A 1 8.05 -3.83 -16.31
C GLU A 1 9.40 -3.81 -17.05
N PRO A 2 10.31 -2.85 -16.76
CA PRO A 2 11.54 -2.64 -17.52
C PRO A 2 12.58 -3.79 -17.41
N GLU A 3 12.44 -4.61 -16.39
CA GLU A 3 13.33 -5.73 -16.11
C GLU A 3 12.96 -7.02 -16.86
N MET A 4 11.93 -6.94 -17.71
CA MET A 4 11.39 -8.11 -18.38
C MET A 4 11.31 -7.93 -19.88
N VAL A 5 11.41 -9.03 -20.63
CA VAL A 5 11.40 -9.04 -22.08
C VAL A 5 10.54 -10.19 -22.60
N ASN A 6 9.71 -9.88 -23.61
CA ASN A 6 8.92 -10.89 -24.30
C ASN A 6 9.76 -11.56 -25.41
N LYS A 7 9.55 -12.86 -25.60
CA LYS A 7 10.21 -13.65 -26.64
C LYS A 7 10.02 -13.09 -28.06
N ASP A 8 8.88 -12.49 -28.31
CA ASP A 8 8.52 -11.96 -29.63
C ASP A 8 8.95 -10.49 -29.83
N SER A 9 9.66 -9.89 -28.88
CA SER A 9 10.19 -8.53 -28.97
C SER A 9 11.44 -8.44 -29.86
N ASP A 10 11.65 -7.26 -30.45
CA ASP A 10 12.87 -6.97 -31.20
C ASP A 10 14.12 -7.05 -30.31
N LEU A 11 14.01 -6.60 -29.08
CA LEU A 11 15.09 -6.70 -28.10
C LEU A 11 15.54 -8.16 -27.88
N PHE A 12 14.59 -9.07 -27.66
CA PHE A 12 14.94 -10.49 -27.47
C PHE A 12 15.54 -11.10 -28.74
N ARG A 13 15.01 -10.76 -29.93
CA ARG A 13 15.58 -11.24 -31.21
C ARG A 13 16.99 -10.77 -31.45
N ALA A 14 17.29 -9.51 -31.08
CA ALA A 14 18.62 -8.92 -31.23
C ALA A 14 19.61 -9.46 -30.18
N HIS A 15 19.15 -9.68 -28.95
CA HIS A 15 19.98 -10.05 -27.82
C HIS A 15 19.39 -11.20 -26.99
N PRO A 16 19.29 -12.42 -27.56
CA PRO A 16 18.71 -13.56 -26.84
C PRO A 16 19.55 -14.04 -25.65
N ASP A 17 20.80 -13.57 -25.55
CA ASP A 17 21.73 -13.85 -24.46
C ASP A 17 21.59 -12.86 -23.27
N TRP A 18 20.74 -11.84 -23.39
CA TRP A 18 20.52 -10.83 -22.33
C TRP A 18 19.54 -11.25 -21.26
N ILE A 19 18.99 -12.45 -21.33
CA ILE A 19 18.11 -13.00 -20.29
C ILE A 19 18.91 -13.82 -19.27
N LEU A 20 18.38 -13.88 -18.04
CA LEU A 20 18.85 -14.84 -17.04
C LEU A 20 18.44 -16.25 -17.48
N GLN A 21 19.43 -17.11 -17.69
CA GLN A 21 19.20 -18.48 -18.16
C GLN A 21 20.36 -19.41 -17.80
N ALA A 22 20.07 -20.48 -17.08
CA ALA A 22 21.04 -21.53 -16.80
C ALA A 22 21.39 -22.33 -18.07
N PRO A 23 22.68 -22.63 -18.30
CA PRO A 23 23.11 -23.44 -19.46
C PRO A 23 22.45 -24.81 -19.46
N GLY A 24 22.10 -25.30 -20.65
CA GLY A 24 21.52 -26.64 -20.83
C GLY A 24 20.08 -26.80 -20.31
N ARG A 25 19.45 -25.73 -19.84
CA ARG A 25 18.04 -25.75 -19.44
C ARG A 25 17.18 -24.92 -20.38
N LYS A 26 15.92 -25.34 -20.54
CA LYS A 26 14.93 -24.52 -21.23
C LYS A 26 14.65 -23.28 -20.36
N SER A 27 14.65 -22.09 -20.96
CA SER A 27 14.32 -20.85 -20.25
C SER A 27 12.92 -20.93 -19.65
N CYS A 28 12.83 -20.58 -18.38
CA CYS A 28 11.54 -20.42 -17.71
C CYS A 28 10.96 -19.04 -18.00
N HIS A 29 9.71 -18.99 -18.43
CA HIS A 29 8.98 -17.74 -18.56
C HIS A 29 7.72 -17.75 -17.66
N GLY A 30 7.32 -16.60 -17.17
CA GLY A 30 6.04 -16.36 -16.53
C GLY A 30 5.38 -15.17 -17.22
N ARG A 31 4.06 -15.19 -17.38
CA ARG A 31 3.31 -14.14 -18.11
C ARG A 31 3.87 -13.87 -19.53
N TYR A 32 4.44 -14.90 -20.17
CA TYR A 32 5.14 -14.83 -21.48
C TYR A 32 6.41 -13.95 -21.47
N GLN A 33 7.02 -13.71 -20.32
CA GLN A 33 8.18 -12.84 -20.15
C GLN A 33 9.36 -13.59 -19.55
N TYR A 34 10.57 -13.20 -19.97
CA TYR A 34 11.87 -13.55 -19.37
C TYR A 34 12.40 -12.39 -18.55
N VAL A 35 13.31 -12.66 -17.62
CA VAL A 35 14.02 -11.63 -16.84
C VAL A 35 15.27 -11.22 -17.59
N LEU A 36 15.45 -9.93 -17.83
CA LEU A 36 16.69 -9.35 -18.37
C LEU A 36 17.82 -9.45 -17.33
N ASP A 37 19.04 -9.64 -17.81
CA ASP A 37 20.21 -9.76 -16.95
C ASP A 37 20.79 -8.39 -16.55
N PHE A 38 20.20 -7.76 -15.53
CA PHE A 38 20.67 -6.48 -15.01
C PHE A 38 22.01 -6.56 -14.25
N SER A 39 22.61 -7.75 -14.12
CA SER A 39 24.00 -7.85 -13.69
C SER A 39 25.00 -7.37 -14.74
N ARG A 40 24.53 -7.12 -15.98
CA ARG A 40 25.29 -6.67 -17.14
C ARG A 40 25.03 -5.19 -17.40
N LYS A 41 26.10 -4.41 -17.41
CA LYS A 41 26.01 -2.96 -17.62
C LYS A 41 25.35 -2.58 -18.95
N GLU A 42 25.67 -3.28 -20.02
CA GLU A 42 25.12 -3.01 -21.34
C GLU A 42 23.58 -3.19 -21.44
N VAL A 43 23.04 -4.11 -20.62
CA VAL A 43 21.58 -4.29 -20.51
C VAL A 43 20.95 -3.11 -19.78
N VAL A 44 21.53 -2.68 -18.67
CA VAL A 44 21.08 -1.52 -17.90
C VAL A 44 21.17 -0.25 -18.73
N ASP A 45 22.27 -0.04 -19.47
CA ASP A 45 22.47 1.12 -20.34
C ASP A 45 21.40 1.17 -21.43
N TYR A 46 21.10 0.05 -22.08
CA TYR A 46 20.06 0.00 -23.12
C TYR A 46 18.68 0.36 -22.56
N ILE A 47 18.30 -0.21 -21.43
CA ILE A 47 17.00 0.05 -20.81
C ILE A 47 16.92 1.52 -20.35
N TYR A 48 17.99 2.06 -19.79
CA TYR A 48 18.05 3.48 -19.45
C TYR A 48 17.81 4.38 -20.65
N GLU A 49 18.49 4.14 -21.77
CA GLU A 49 18.31 4.95 -23.00
C GLU A 49 16.86 4.87 -23.52
N MET A 50 16.26 3.69 -23.49
CA MET A 50 14.87 3.51 -23.96
C MET A 50 13.87 4.25 -23.07
N ILE A 51 14.00 4.13 -21.74
CA ILE A 51 13.10 4.80 -20.79
C ILE A 51 13.32 6.31 -20.84
N SER A 52 14.57 6.78 -20.79
CA SER A 52 14.89 8.21 -20.82
C SER A 52 14.37 8.89 -22.07
N LYS A 53 14.45 8.21 -23.22
CA LYS A 53 13.86 8.74 -24.48
C LYS A 53 12.36 8.95 -24.33
N ILE A 54 11.62 7.98 -23.78
CA ILE A 54 10.17 8.11 -23.55
C ILE A 54 9.87 9.27 -22.61
N LEU A 55 10.64 9.39 -21.51
CA LEU A 55 10.43 10.42 -20.51
C LEU A 55 10.71 11.83 -21.03
N ARG A 56 11.74 12.00 -21.85
CA ARG A 56 12.05 13.29 -22.50
C ARG A 56 10.97 13.72 -23.51
N GLU A 57 10.32 12.77 -24.17
CA GLU A 57 9.32 13.01 -25.21
C GLU A 57 7.89 13.11 -24.64
N SER A 58 7.68 12.77 -23.36
CA SER A 58 6.35 12.63 -22.75
C SER A 58 6.21 13.46 -21.48
N ARG A 59 5.00 13.94 -21.18
CA ARG A 59 4.68 14.65 -19.92
C ARG A 59 4.28 13.65 -18.82
N ILE A 60 5.25 12.84 -18.35
CA ILE A 60 5.04 11.86 -17.29
C ILE A 60 5.54 12.45 -15.99
N SER A 61 4.72 12.41 -14.93
CA SER A 61 5.06 12.87 -13.59
C SER A 61 5.04 11.76 -12.53
N TYR A 62 4.60 10.55 -12.91
CA TYR A 62 4.50 9.41 -12.02
C TYR A 62 4.74 8.11 -12.78
N ILE A 63 5.54 7.23 -12.19
CA ILE A 63 5.85 5.91 -12.74
C ILE A 63 5.64 4.85 -11.66
N LYS A 64 4.74 3.90 -11.91
CA LYS A 64 4.70 2.65 -11.16
C LYS A 64 5.59 1.63 -11.85
N TRP A 65 6.69 1.30 -11.20
CA TRP A 65 7.64 0.32 -11.69
C TRP A 65 7.31 -1.06 -11.16
N ASP A 66 6.89 -1.94 -12.02
CA ASP A 66 6.48 -3.29 -11.66
C ASP A 66 7.49 -4.35 -12.10
N MET A 67 7.68 -5.39 -11.27
CA MET A 67 8.52 -6.55 -11.53
C MET A 67 7.76 -7.83 -11.15
N ASN A 68 6.96 -8.36 -12.08
CA ASN A 68 6.03 -9.48 -11.85
C ASN A 68 6.66 -10.85 -12.14
N ARG A 69 7.95 -10.99 -11.88
CA ARG A 69 8.69 -12.23 -12.08
C ARG A 69 9.68 -12.49 -10.95
N TYR A 70 9.62 -13.64 -10.37
CA TYR A 70 10.71 -14.15 -9.52
C TYR A 70 11.80 -14.78 -10.39
N MET A 71 13.03 -14.69 -9.90
CA MET A 71 14.21 -15.23 -10.59
C MET A 71 14.31 -16.73 -10.34
N SER A 72 13.72 -17.52 -11.22
CA SER A 72 13.76 -18.99 -11.15
C SER A 72 15.08 -19.59 -11.65
N GLU A 73 15.85 -18.82 -12.43
CA GLU A 73 17.12 -19.26 -13.04
C GLU A 73 18.21 -18.20 -12.79
N PRO A 74 18.77 -18.12 -11.57
CA PRO A 74 19.73 -17.07 -11.20
C PRO A 74 21.13 -17.33 -11.80
N TYR A 75 21.23 -17.30 -13.13
CA TYR A 75 22.47 -17.48 -13.87
C TYR A 75 22.61 -16.42 -14.96
N SER A 76 23.77 -15.75 -14.98
CA SER A 76 24.15 -14.74 -15.99
C SER A 76 25.15 -15.32 -16.98
N ARG A 77 24.85 -15.22 -18.28
CA ARG A 77 25.81 -15.57 -19.33
C ARG A 77 26.97 -14.58 -19.42
N GLY A 78 26.82 -13.39 -18.86
CA GLY A 78 27.87 -12.36 -18.79
C GLY A 78 28.88 -12.56 -17.66
N LEU A 79 28.64 -13.53 -16.74
CA LEU A 79 29.53 -13.78 -15.62
C LEU A 79 30.34 -15.07 -15.77
N ALA A 80 31.60 -15.03 -15.36
CA ALA A 80 32.42 -16.25 -15.26
C ALA A 80 31.83 -17.24 -14.22
N ALA A 81 32.11 -18.53 -14.38
CA ALA A 81 31.59 -19.58 -13.50
C ALA A 81 31.85 -19.30 -12.01
N LYS A 82 33.05 -18.80 -11.66
CA LYS A 82 33.45 -18.45 -10.30
C LYS A 82 32.68 -17.26 -9.69
N ASP A 83 32.06 -16.45 -10.53
CA ASP A 83 31.32 -15.22 -10.13
C ASP A 83 29.80 -15.38 -10.12
N GLN A 84 29.28 -16.55 -10.50
CA GLN A 84 27.84 -16.79 -10.55
C GLN A 84 27.17 -16.60 -9.19
N GLY A 85 27.81 -16.90 -8.08
CA GLY A 85 27.30 -16.65 -6.73
C GLY A 85 27.08 -15.17 -6.40
N LYS A 86 27.61 -14.24 -7.20
CA LYS A 86 27.40 -12.78 -7.05
C LYS A 86 26.28 -12.26 -7.93
N MET A 87 25.66 -13.08 -8.78
CA MET A 87 24.73 -12.64 -9.82
C MET A 87 23.57 -11.85 -9.24
N MET A 88 22.86 -12.40 -8.22
CA MET A 88 21.73 -11.72 -7.60
C MET A 88 22.11 -10.35 -7.03
N HIS A 89 23.24 -10.25 -6.34
CA HIS A 89 23.74 -8.99 -5.81
C HIS A 89 24.03 -7.98 -6.94
N ARG A 90 24.72 -8.41 -8.00
CA ARG A 90 25.01 -7.54 -9.15
C ARG A 90 23.74 -7.12 -9.90
N TYR A 91 22.75 -8.01 -9.97
CA TYR A 91 21.45 -7.67 -10.54
C TYR A 91 20.79 -6.50 -9.79
N ILE A 92 20.74 -6.57 -8.47
CA ILE A 92 20.16 -5.49 -7.65
C ILE A 92 20.98 -4.20 -7.78
N LEU A 93 22.30 -4.27 -7.84
CA LEU A 93 23.14 -3.10 -8.12
C LEU A 93 22.82 -2.49 -9.50
N GLY A 94 22.52 -3.30 -10.50
CA GLY A 94 22.07 -2.81 -11.81
C GLY A 94 20.70 -2.14 -11.76
N VAL A 95 19.76 -2.66 -10.94
CA VAL A 95 18.47 -2.00 -10.69
C VAL A 95 18.69 -0.65 -10.01
N TYR A 96 19.56 -0.56 -9.01
CA TYR A 96 19.88 0.69 -8.33
C TYR A 96 20.58 1.69 -9.25
N ASP A 97 21.50 1.24 -10.11
CA ASP A 97 22.15 2.12 -11.11
C ASP A 97 21.09 2.74 -12.03
N LEU A 98 20.17 1.94 -12.53
CA LEU A 98 19.09 2.43 -13.40
C LEU A 98 18.19 3.46 -12.68
N TYR A 99 17.75 3.15 -11.46
CA TYR A 99 16.96 4.09 -10.65
C TYR A 99 17.73 5.38 -10.35
N THR A 100 18.99 5.28 -9.94
CA THR A 100 19.84 6.45 -9.67
C THR A 100 19.87 7.39 -10.86
N ARG A 101 20.20 6.87 -12.03
CA ARG A 101 20.28 7.66 -13.27
C ARG A 101 18.95 8.28 -13.66
N LEU A 102 17.85 7.54 -13.53
CA LEU A 102 16.51 8.06 -13.84
C LEU A 102 16.05 9.13 -12.85
N THR A 103 16.28 8.96 -11.55
CA THR A 103 15.88 9.94 -10.54
C THR A 103 16.78 11.18 -10.56
N GLU A 104 18.03 11.07 -10.97
CA GLU A 104 18.93 12.22 -11.17
C GLU A 104 18.57 13.03 -12.42
N GLU A 105 18.21 12.35 -13.52
CA GLU A 105 17.86 13.03 -14.76
C GLU A 105 16.42 13.61 -14.73
N PHE A 106 15.49 12.95 -14.02
CA PHE A 106 14.08 13.33 -13.92
C PHE A 106 13.61 13.49 -12.47
N PRO A 107 14.16 14.47 -11.72
CA PRO A 107 13.91 14.60 -10.28
C PRO A 107 12.47 14.96 -9.91
N GLU A 108 11.66 15.45 -10.86
CA GLU A 108 10.25 15.75 -10.66
C GLU A 108 9.31 14.54 -10.88
N ILE A 109 9.82 13.41 -11.36
CA ILE A 109 9.03 12.20 -11.54
C ILE A 109 9.02 11.39 -10.26
N LEU A 110 7.83 11.11 -9.73
CA LEU A 110 7.66 10.19 -8.61
C LEU A 110 7.63 8.74 -9.08
N PHE A 111 8.39 7.90 -8.38
CA PHE A 111 8.40 6.45 -8.61
C PHE A 111 7.65 5.72 -7.50
N GLU A 112 6.84 4.74 -7.90
CA GLU A 112 6.26 3.72 -7.04
C GLU A 112 6.88 2.38 -7.37
N SER A 113 7.36 1.66 -6.35
CA SER A 113 7.87 0.30 -6.52
C SER A 113 6.76 -0.73 -6.38
N CYS A 114 6.74 -1.69 -7.29
CA CYS A 114 5.92 -2.89 -7.22
C CYS A 114 6.74 -4.10 -7.68
N ALA A 115 6.53 -5.25 -7.06
CA ALA A 115 7.12 -6.51 -7.48
C ALA A 115 6.17 -7.66 -7.10
N SER A 116 5.07 -7.80 -7.84
CA SER A 116 3.91 -8.60 -7.43
C SER A 116 3.48 -8.23 -5.99
N GLY A 117 3.23 -6.96 -5.78
CA GLY A 117 3.11 -6.36 -4.46
C GLY A 117 4.46 -6.05 -3.82
N GLY A 118 4.60 -6.34 -2.53
CA GLY A 118 5.75 -5.96 -1.70
C GLY A 118 6.95 -6.92 -1.72
N ALA A 119 7.10 -7.79 -2.71
CA ALA A 119 8.19 -8.78 -2.73
C ALA A 119 9.60 -8.16 -2.74
N ARG A 120 9.72 -6.88 -3.10
CA ARG A 120 10.97 -6.11 -3.12
C ARG A 120 10.87 -4.83 -2.28
N PHE A 121 10.02 -4.84 -1.25
CA PHE A 121 9.84 -3.69 -0.37
C PHE A 121 10.94 -3.68 0.71
N ASP A 122 11.92 -2.82 0.54
CA ASP A 122 13.03 -2.62 1.46
C ASP A 122 13.46 -1.15 1.53
N PRO A 123 14.30 -0.75 2.52
CA PRO A 123 14.72 0.65 2.68
C PRO A 123 15.48 1.22 1.49
N ALA A 124 16.23 0.39 0.75
CA ALA A 124 16.96 0.87 -0.41
C ALA A 124 16.02 1.17 -1.58
N MET A 125 14.99 0.37 -1.77
CA MET A 125 13.94 0.68 -2.76
C MET A 125 13.16 1.94 -2.40
N LEU A 126 12.90 2.21 -1.10
CA LEU A 126 12.26 3.44 -0.65
C LEU A 126 13.10 4.70 -0.91
N PHE A 127 14.42 4.58 -1.00
CA PHE A 127 15.28 5.70 -1.38
C PHE A 127 14.96 6.22 -2.80
N PHE A 128 14.65 5.31 -3.73
CA PHE A 128 14.32 5.65 -5.11
C PHE A 128 12.82 5.84 -5.35
N ALA A 129 12.02 5.02 -4.71
CA ALA A 129 10.57 4.96 -4.87
C ALA A 129 9.91 5.10 -3.49
N PRO A 130 9.53 6.34 -3.09
CA PRO A 130 9.04 6.60 -1.73
C PRO A 130 7.69 5.96 -1.41
N GLN A 131 7.06 5.35 -2.39
CA GLN A 131 5.84 4.57 -2.26
C GLN A 131 6.02 3.17 -2.85
N THR A 132 5.44 2.17 -2.18
CA THR A 132 5.43 0.78 -2.63
C THR A 132 4.01 0.22 -2.60
N TRP A 133 3.63 -0.52 -3.64
CA TRP A 133 2.46 -1.37 -3.61
C TRP A 133 2.77 -2.59 -2.73
N THR A 134 2.13 -2.66 -1.55
CA THR A 134 2.52 -3.62 -0.52
C THR A 134 2.05 -5.04 -0.77
N SER A 135 0.95 -5.21 -1.51
CA SER A 135 0.38 -6.52 -1.85
C SER A 135 -0.65 -6.41 -2.96
N ASP A 136 -0.66 -7.38 -3.86
CA ASP A 136 -1.72 -7.55 -4.88
C ASP A 136 -3.04 -8.05 -4.27
N ASP A 137 -3.05 -8.42 -2.98
CA ASP A 137 -4.29 -8.68 -2.27
C ASP A 137 -4.95 -7.35 -1.89
N THR A 138 -5.99 -7.01 -2.63
CA THR A 138 -6.74 -5.76 -2.52
C THR A 138 -7.97 -5.87 -1.63
N ASP A 139 -8.23 -7.05 -1.05
CA ASP A 139 -9.35 -7.26 -0.14
C ASP A 139 -9.19 -6.45 1.15
N ALA A 140 -10.16 -5.61 1.49
CA ALA A 140 -10.05 -4.72 2.65
C ALA A 140 -9.86 -5.45 3.99
N SER A 141 -10.42 -6.66 4.15
CA SER A 141 -10.22 -7.44 5.37
C SER A 141 -8.81 -8.03 5.47
N GLU A 142 -8.21 -8.46 4.37
CA GLU A 142 -6.82 -8.92 4.36
C GLU A 142 -5.84 -7.74 4.43
N ARG A 143 -6.20 -6.59 3.85
CA ARG A 143 -5.41 -5.35 3.98
C ARG A 143 -5.22 -4.91 5.44
N ALA A 144 -6.15 -5.25 6.34
CA ALA A 144 -5.97 -5.02 7.78
C ALA A 144 -4.68 -5.66 8.32
N LYS A 145 -4.39 -6.91 7.91
CA LYS A 145 -3.16 -7.62 8.29
C LYS A 145 -1.93 -7.07 7.57
N ILE A 146 -2.07 -6.80 6.27
CA ILE A 146 -0.98 -6.32 5.42
C ILE A 146 -0.50 -4.95 5.92
N GLN A 147 -1.40 -3.98 6.09
CA GLN A 147 -1.05 -2.63 6.53
C GLN A 147 -0.58 -2.61 7.98
N TYR A 148 -1.24 -3.34 8.87
CA TYR A 148 -0.81 -3.46 10.27
C TYR A 148 0.60 -4.06 10.36
N GLY A 149 0.86 -5.17 9.66
CA GLY A 149 2.17 -5.82 9.65
C GLY A 149 3.26 -4.92 9.05
N THR A 150 2.99 -4.32 7.90
CA THR A 150 3.94 -3.42 7.21
C THR A 150 4.28 -2.21 8.06
N SER A 151 3.31 -1.65 8.79
CA SER A 151 3.50 -0.47 9.65
C SER A 151 4.47 -0.68 10.82
N TYR A 152 4.86 -1.90 11.15
CA TYR A 152 5.92 -2.15 12.15
C TYR A 152 7.30 -1.68 11.68
N VAL A 153 7.52 -1.62 10.39
CA VAL A 153 8.83 -1.32 9.79
C VAL A 153 8.79 -0.03 8.96
N TYR A 154 7.66 0.24 8.29
CA TYR A 154 7.54 1.33 7.31
C TYR A 154 6.42 2.30 7.67
N PRO A 155 6.59 3.61 7.39
CA PRO A 155 5.56 4.62 7.64
C PRO A 155 4.36 4.46 6.70
N LEU A 156 3.19 4.94 7.13
CA LEU A 156 1.95 4.83 6.35
C LEU A 156 2.06 5.46 4.95
N VAL A 157 2.77 6.56 4.83
CA VAL A 157 2.96 7.27 3.54
C VAL A 157 3.68 6.43 2.48
N SER A 158 4.45 5.43 2.89
CA SER A 158 5.18 4.55 1.96
C SER A 158 4.33 3.39 1.43
N MET A 159 3.14 3.16 1.97
CA MET A 159 2.28 2.03 1.63
C MET A 159 1.16 2.47 0.68
N GLY A 160 1.14 1.96 -0.55
CA GLY A 160 0.00 2.10 -1.45
C GLY A 160 -1.24 1.44 -0.85
N SER A 161 -2.37 2.15 -0.82
CA SER A 161 -3.62 1.68 -0.24
C SER A 161 -4.81 2.19 -1.05
N HIS A 162 -5.54 1.25 -1.66
CA HIS A 162 -6.59 1.59 -2.61
C HIS A 162 -7.95 1.08 -2.18
N VAL A 163 -8.99 1.84 -2.54
CA VAL A 163 -10.38 1.40 -2.58
C VAL A 163 -10.55 0.57 -3.84
N SER A 164 -10.59 -0.75 -3.68
CA SER A 164 -10.62 -1.68 -4.82
C SER A 164 -12.04 -2.14 -5.16
N ALA A 165 -12.21 -2.71 -6.34
CA ALA A 165 -13.47 -3.24 -6.81
C ALA A 165 -13.99 -4.41 -5.96
N VAL A 166 -15.30 -4.58 -5.94
CA VAL A 166 -15.99 -5.75 -5.38
C VAL A 166 -16.93 -6.35 -6.43
N PRO A 167 -17.13 -7.71 -6.45
CA PRO A 167 -16.44 -8.71 -5.62
C PRO A 167 -14.93 -8.68 -5.84
N ASN A 168 -14.15 -8.91 -4.76
CA ASN A 168 -12.69 -9.01 -4.88
C ASN A 168 -12.32 -10.12 -5.87
N HIS A 169 -11.42 -9.84 -6.81
CA HIS A 169 -11.12 -10.76 -7.91
C HIS A 169 -10.41 -12.06 -7.47
N GLN A 170 -9.79 -12.09 -6.29
CA GLN A 170 -9.11 -13.28 -5.77
C GLN A 170 -9.98 -14.07 -4.79
N LEU A 171 -10.69 -13.37 -3.90
CA LEU A 171 -11.42 -13.98 -2.78
C LEU A 171 -12.93 -13.99 -2.98
N LEU A 172 -13.44 -13.33 -4.02
CA LEU A 172 -14.86 -13.13 -4.32
C LEU A 172 -15.65 -12.47 -3.17
N ARG A 173 -14.95 -11.85 -2.22
CA ARG A 173 -15.56 -11.17 -1.08
C ARG A 173 -16.15 -9.84 -1.50
N ILE A 174 -17.29 -9.51 -0.92
CA ILE A 174 -17.92 -8.21 -1.04
C ILE A 174 -17.78 -7.51 0.31
N THR A 175 -17.15 -6.35 0.32
CA THR A 175 -16.99 -5.51 1.52
C THR A 175 -17.64 -4.15 1.27
N PRO A 176 -18.23 -3.51 2.30
CA PRO A 176 -18.82 -2.18 2.17
C PRO A 176 -17.84 -1.16 1.59
N LEU A 177 -18.35 -0.21 0.81
CA LEU A 177 -17.52 0.87 0.25
C LEU A 177 -16.89 1.72 1.36
N SER A 178 -17.63 1.96 2.45
CA SER A 178 -17.15 2.61 3.67
C SER A 178 -15.95 1.89 4.27
N THR A 179 -15.99 0.56 4.42
CA THR A 179 -14.88 -0.22 4.98
C THR A 179 -13.65 -0.21 4.07
N ARG A 180 -13.86 -0.29 2.75
CA ARG A 180 -12.76 -0.19 1.78
C ARG A 180 -12.04 1.16 1.89
N ALA A 181 -12.81 2.26 2.02
CA ALA A 181 -12.27 3.60 2.18
C ALA A 181 -11.59 3.78 3.55
N ASN A 182 -12.23 3.35 4.64
CA ASN A 182 -11.68 3.45 5.99
C ASN A 182 -10.34 2.70 6.11
N MET A 183 -10.17 1.59 5.38
CA MET A 183 -8.90 0.86 5.28
C MET A 183 -7.88 1.65 4.45
N ALA A 184 -8.30 2.19 3.32
CA ALA A 184 -7.42 2.88 2.38
C ALA A 184 -6.87 4.22 2.92
N TYR A 185 -7.58 4.89 3.84
CA TYR A 185 -7.10 6.15 4.44
C TYR A 185 -5.75 6.00 5.15
N PHE A 186 -5.45 4.84 5.71
CA PHE A 186 -4.20 4.60 6.45
C PHE A 186 -3.09 4.06 5.53
N GLY A 187 -2.83 4.79 4.46
CA GLY A 187 -1.82 4.57 3.45
C GLY A 187 -1.89 5.66 2.39
N THR A 188 -1.16 5.51 1.29
CA THR A 188 -1.29 6.40 0.13
C THR A 188 -2.58 6.05 -0.62
N PHE A 189 -3.59 6.87 -0.37
CA PHE A 189 -4.97 6.64 -0.76
C PHE A 189 -5.19 6.77 -2.27
N GLY A 190 -5.95 5.84 -2.84
CA GLY A 190 -6.39 5.89 -4.24
C GLY A 190 -7.60 4.99 -4.49
N TYR A 191 -8.11 5.01 -5.71
CA TYR A 191 -9.17 4.12 -6.20
C TYR A 191 -8.60 3.20 -7.27
N GLU A 192 -8.89 1.92 -7.16
CA GLU A 192 -8.53 0.87 -8.12
C GLU A 192 -9.79 0.10 -8.50
N LEU A 193 -10.69 0.80 -9.19
CA LEU A 193 -11.98 0.28 -9.65
C LEU A 193 -12.50 1.12 -10.83
N ASP A 194 -13.46 0.59 -11.57
CA ASP A 194 -14.16 1.33 -12.60
C ASP A 194 -15.28 2.17 -11.96
N LEU A 195 -15.08 3.49 -11.94
CA LEU A 195 -16.05 4.44 -11.37
C LEU A 195 -17.40 4.44 -12.12
N ASN A 196 -17.42 4.03 -13.39
CA ASN A 196 -18.66 3.97 -14.17
C ASN A 196 -19.62 2.84 -13.72
N LEU A 197 -19.12 1.89 -12.92
CA LEU A 197 -19.92 0.80 -12.37
C LEU A 197 -20.56 1.13 -11.01
N LEU A 198 -20.23 2.27 -10.44
CA LEU A 198 -20.78 2.71 -9.14
C LEU A 198 -22.17 3.32 -9.31
N SER A 199 -23.04 3.12 -8.31
CA SER A 199 -24.33 3.81 -8.24
C SER A 199 -24.15 5.30 -7.94
N GLU A 200 -25.23 6.09 -8.08
CA GLU A 200 -25.21 7.52 -7.74
C GLU A 200 -24.91 7.73 -6.25
N GLU A 201 -25.42 6.86 -5.38
CA GLU A 201 -25.18 6.89 -3.94
C GLU A 201 -23.72 6.54 -3.62
N GLU A 202 -23.15 5.54 -4.27
CA GLU A 202 -21.74 5.20 -4.12
C GLU A 202 -20.83 6.33 -4.64
N MET A 203 -21.19 6.97 -5.76
CA MET A 203 -20.47 8.15 -6.26
C MET A 203 -20.53 9.35 -5.32
N ALA A 204 -21.64 9.53 -4.60
CA ALA A 204 -21.73 10.54 -3.55
C ALA A 204 -20.77 10.21 -2.39
N GLN A 205 -20.74 8.96 -1.92
CA GLN A 205 -19.79 8.50 -0.90
C GLN A 205 -18.33 8.68 -1.36
N VAL A 206 -18.00 8.37 -2.61
CA VAL A 206 -16.64 8.60 -3.17
C VAL A 206 -16.23 10.07 -3.06
N LYS A 207 -17.13 11.01 -3.34
CA LYS A 207 -16.83 12.44 -3.21
C LYS A 207 -16.55 12.84 -1.75
N GLU A 208 -17.32 12.30 -0.81
CA GLU A 208 -17.10 12.51 0.62
C GLU A 208 -15.78 11.89 1.09
N GLN A 209 -15.48 10.69 0.65
CA GLN A 209 -14.23 9.98 0.96
C GLN A 209 -13.00 10.76 0.45
N VAL A 210 -13.07 11.29 -0.76
CA VAL A 210 -12.01 12.14 -1.31
C VAL A 210 -11.88 13.45 -0.53
N ALA A 211 -12.99 14.08 -0.15
CA ALA A 211 -12.98 15.30 0.66
C ALA A 211 -12.38 15.03 2.04
N PHE A 212 -12.76 13.92 2.69
CA PHE A 212 -12.19 13.47 3.96
C PHE A 212 -10.68 13.30 3.84
N MET A 213 -10.21 12.56 2.84
CA MET A 213 -8.78 12.32 2.66
C MET A 213 -8.01 13.61 2.38
N LYS A 214 -8.55 14.52 1.57
CA LYS A 214 -7.93 15.84 1.35
C LYS A 214 -7.79 16.64 2.64
N LYS A 215 -8.78 16.57 3.55
CA LYS A 215 -8.74 17.27 4.85
C LYS A 215 -7.70 16.66 5.80
N TYR A 216 -7.67 15.33 5.92
CA TYR A 216 -6.89 14.65 6.95
C TYR A 216 -5.58 14.01 6.43
N ARG A 217 -5.27 14.09 5.13
CA ARG A 217 -4.08 13.46 4.54
C ARG A 217 -2.79 13.84 5.26
N ARG A 218 -2.62 15.12 5.58
CA ARG A 218 -1.42 15.60 6.23
C ARG A 218 -1.24 14.99 7.62
N LEU A 219 -2.32 14.95 8.40
CA LEU A 219 -2.34 14.27 9.70
C LEU A 219 -2.00 12.78 9.54
N ILE A 220 -2.72 12.06 8.66
CA ILE A 220 -2.62 10.60 8.60
C ILE A 220 -1.30 10.13 8.00
N GLN A 221 -0.79 10.80 6.96
CA GLN A 221 0.36 10.30 6.19
C GLN A 221 1.68 10.93 6.58
N VAL A 222 1.69 12.18 7.09
CA VAL A 222 2.92 12.96 7.20
C VAL A 222 3.28 13.31 8.64
N GLU A 223 2.33 13.86 9.41
CA GLU A 223 2.63 14.51 10.68
C GLU A 223 2.26 13.69 11.91
N GLY A 224 1.21 12.83 11.80
CA GLY A 224 0.65 12.18 12.96
C GLY A 224 1.42 10.93 13.41
N ASP A 225 1.37 10.70 14.71
CA ASP A 225 1.89 9.48 15.33
C ASP A 225 0.87 8.35 15.19
N PHE A 226 1.30 7.21 14.65
CA PHE A 226 0.46 6.04 14.42
C PHE A 226 0.55 5.04 15.56
N TYR A 227 -0.59 4.74 16.21
CA TYR A 227 -0.70 3.74 17.27
C TYR A 227 -1.59 2.57 16.85
N ARG A 228 -1.11 1.34 17.10
CA ARG A 228 -1.81 0.07 16.83
C ARG A 228 -2.53 -0.37 18.08
N LEU A 229 -3.85 -0.33 18.08
CA LEU A 229 -4.68 -0.56 19.27
C LEU A 229 -5.13 -2.01 19.40
N LEU A 230 -5.68 -2.59 18.34
CA LEU A 230 -6.12 -3.99 18.28
C LEU A 230 -5.48 -4.70 17.09
N SER A 231 -4.85 -5.84 17.36
CA SER A 231 -4.09 -6.59 16.34
C SER A 231 -4.98 -7.56 15.57
N PRO A 232 -4.98 -7.51 14.20
CA PRO A 232 -5.69 -8.45 13.36
C PRO A 232 -5.16 -9.90 13.46
N PHE A 233 -3.99 -10.08 14.06
CA PHE A 233 -3.38 -11.40 14.28
C PHE A 233 -3.82 -12.06 15.59
N LYS A 234 -4.48 -11.32 16.48
CA LYS A 234 -4.89 -11.81 17.80
C LYS A 234 -6.40 -12.01 17.96
N GLY A 235 -7.19 -11.43 17.07
CA GLY A 235 -8.64 -11.45 17.20
C GLY A 235 -9.40 -11.20 15.92
N ASN A 236 -10.69 -10.97 16.10
CA ASN A 236 -11.63 -10.68 15.03
C ASN A 236 -11.69 -9.17 14.72
N GLU A 237 -11.20 -8.39 15.64
CA GLU A 237 -11.25 -6.95 15.61
C GLU A 237 -9.85 -6.37 15.35
N THR A 238 -9.80 -5.27 14.59
CA THR A 238 -8.60 -4.48 14.35
C THR A 238 -8.89 -3.03 14.66
N ALA A 239 -7.96 -2.33 15.29
CA ALA A 239 -8.08 -0.89 15.47
C ALA A 239 -6.71 -0.21 15.50
N TRP A 240 -6.71 1.03 15.04
CA TRP A 240 -5.56 1.92 15.08
C TRP A 240 -6.00 3.38 15.13
N ILE A 241 -5.07 4.25 15.46
CA ILE A 241 -5.28 5.70 15.53
C ILE A 241 -4.04 6.43 15.02
N VAL A 242 -4.25 7.56 14.38
CA VAL A 242 -3.22 8.56 14.12
C VAL A 242 -3.56 9.81 14.91
N VAL A 243 -2.59 10.33 15.66
CA VAL A 243 -2.75 11.51 16.53
C VAL A 243 -1.81 12.61 16.07
N SER A 244 -2.29 13.85 15.97
CA SER A 244 -1.44 15.00 15.64
C SER A 244 -0.37 15.25 16.71
N PRO A 245 0.81 15.81 16.35
CA PRO A 245 1.87 16.08 17.31
C PRO A 245 1.45 17.01 18.46
N ASP A 246 0.55 17.96 18.17
CA ASP A 246 -0.03 18.88 19.15
C ASP A 246 -1.19 18.27 19.95
N LYS A 247 -1.57 17.03 19.63
CA LYS A 247 -2.68 16.27 20.22
C LYS A 247 -4.07 16.92 20.11
N ASN A 248 -4.23 17.88 19.20
CA ASN A 248 -5.50 18.55 19.00
C ASN A 248 -6.44 17.80 18.07
N GLN A 249 -5.92 16.90 17.25
CA GLN A 249 -6.68 16.10 16.27
C GLN A 249 -6.21 14.65 16.25
N ALA A 250 -7.14 13.73 16.04
CA ALA A 250 -6.84 12.34 15.76
C ALA A 250 -7.89 11.72 14.83
N VAL A 251 -7.48 10.68 14.12
CA VAL A 251 -8.37 9.82 13.34
C VAL A 251 -8.13 8.38 13.76
N ALA A 252 -9.19 7.72 14.25
CA ALA A 252 -9.14 6.32 14.64
C ALA A 252 -10.08 5.49 13.74
N ALA A 253 -9.69 4.25 13.48
CA ALA A 253 -10.54 3.29 12.78
C ALA A 253 -10.65 1.99 13.55
N PHE A 254 -11.85 1.44 13.54
CA PHE A 254 -12.18 0.14 14.09
C PHE A 254 -12.75 -0.74 12.98
N TYR A 255 -12.30 -1.98 12.91
CA TYR A 255 -12.73 -2.96 11.90
C TYR A 255 -13.17 -4.24 12.57
N GLN A 256 -14.31 -4.78 12.16
CA GLN A 256 -14.81 -6.08 12.54
C GLN A 256 -14.77 -7.03 11.35
N ARG A 257 -14.09 -8.17 11.49
CA ARG A 257 -14.00 -9.15 10.41
C ARG A 257 -15.30 -9.95 10.26
N LEU A 258 -15.77 -10.54 11.34
CA LEU A 258 -17.01 -11.33 11.35
C LEU A 258 -17.92 -10.86 12.47
N ASN A 259 -19.21 -10.77 12.20
CA ASN A 259 -20.21 -10.53 13.22
C ASN A 259 -20.38 -11.79 14.09
N LYS A 260 -20.68 -11.61 15.36
CA LYS A 260 -20.83 -12.72 16.33
C LYS A 260 -22.21 -12.70 16.94
N ILE A 261 -22.80 -13.90 17.07
CA ILE A 261 -24.04 -14.07 17.84
C ILE A 261 -23.75 -13.75 19.31
N ASN A 262 -24.64 -13.00 19.94
CA ASN A 262 -24.54 -12.62 21.36
C ASN A 262 -23.18 -12.01 21.74
N ALA A 263 -22.61 -11.22 20.82
CA ALA A 263 -21.35 -10.58 21.09
C ALA A 263 -21.46 -9.62 22.29
N SER A 264 -20.44 -9.66 23.16
CA SER A 264 -20.33 -8.80 24.33
C SER A 264 -20.21 -7.31 23.95
N TRP A 265 -20.48 -6.44 24.92
CA TRP A 265 -20.15 -5.02 24.80
C TRP A 265 -18.64 -4.87 24.60
N LEU A 266 -18.25 -4.27 23.48
CA LEU A 266 -16.85 -4.06 23.14
C LEU A 266 -16.48 -2.59 23.33
N ARG A 267 -15.34 -2.36 23.95
CA ARG A 267 -14.67 -1.05 24.02
C ARG A 267 -13.24 -1.22 23.55
N PHE A 268 -12.72 -0.25 22.81
CA PHE A 268 -11.31 -0.21 22.47
C PHE A 268 -10.67 1.08 23.00
N ARG A 269 -9.49 0.94 23.56
CA ARG A 269 -8.75 2.03 24.18
C ARG A 269 -7.94 2.76 23.15
N LEU A 270 -7.94 4.09 23.22
CA LEU A 270 -7.09 4.91 22.37
C LEU A 270 -5.70 5.09 23.02
N GLU A 271 -4.76 5.58 22.21
CA GLU A 271 -3.41 5.92 22.65
C GLU A 271 -3.02 7.29 22.07
N GLY A 272 -2.02 7.94 22.68
CA GLY A 272 -1.39 9.16 22.17
C GLY A 272 -2.10 10.47 22.46
N LEU A 273 -3.33 10.46 23.00
CA LEU A 273 -4.08 11.68 23.33
C LEU A 273 -3.51 12.40 24.55
N ASP A 274 -3.85 13.67 24.74
CA ASP A 274 -3.61 14.40 25.98
C ASP A 274 -4.70 14.06 27.00
N LYS A 275 -4.30 13.60 28.19
CA LYS A 275 -5.21 13.09 29.21
C LYS A 275 -6.18 14.14 29.76
N ASP A 276 -5.74 15.40 29.84
CA ASP A 276 -6.46 16.50 30.47
C ASP A 276 -7.27 17.33 29.46
N THR A 277 -7.18 17.00 28.16
CA THR A 277 -7.90 17.67 27.09
C THR A 277 -9.28 17.04 26.89
N LEU A 278 -10.32 17.90 26.82
CA LEU A 278 -11.66 17.48 26.39
C LEU A 278 -11.71 17.39 24.87
N TYR A 279 -12.11 16.24 24.37
CA TYR A 279 -12.26 15.99 22.94
C TYR A 279 -13.73 15.83 22.54
N GLU A 280 -14.05 16.27 21.35
CA GLU A 280 -15.27 15.91 20.63
C GLU A 280 -14.97 14.72 19.72
N VAL A 281 -15.72 13.65 19.89
CA VAL A 281 -15.57 12.39 19.15
C VAL A 281 -16.75 12.24 18.22
N LYS A 282 -16.48 12.15 16.92
CA LYS A 282 -17.50 11.99 15.86
C LYS A 282 -17.35 10.63 15.20
N CYS A 283 -18.45 9.91 15.09
CA CYS A 283 -18.55 8.68 14.31
C CYS A 283 -19.90 8.66 13.61
N ASN A 284 -19.93 8.78 12.30
CA ASN A 284 -21.15 9.01 11.52
C ASN A 284 -21.97 10.19 12.12
N ASP A 285 -23.25 10.00 12.42
CA ASP A 285 -24.12 11.01 13.03
C ASP A 285 -23.99 11.12 14.57
N THR A 286 -23.19 10.23 15.19
CA THR A 286 -22.97 10.23 16.63
C THR A 286 -21.85 11.19 17.00
N VAL A 287 -22.14 12.10 17.92
CA VAL A 287 -21.17 13.05 18.48
C VAL A 287 -21.28 13.02 20.00
N TYR A 288 -20.15 12.90 20.68
CA TYR A 288 -20.08 13.02 22.15
C TYR A 288 -18.75 13.63 22.59
N ARG A 289 -18.67 14.05 23.84
CA ARG A 289 -17.45 14.63 24.42
C ARG A 289 -16.94 13.76 25.54
N ALA A 290 -15.61 13.59 25.58
CA ALA A 290 -14.92 12.83 26.62
C ALA A 290 -13.50 13.38 26.82
N TYR A 291 -12.96 13.25 28.02
CA TYR A 291 -11.58 13.58 28.28
C TYR A 291 -10.63 12.54 27.71
N GLY A 292 -9.40 12.95 27.41
CA GLY A 292 -8.41 12.04 26.82
C GLY A 292 -8.09 10.85 27.71
N ASP A 293 -8.06 11.01 29.04
CA ASP A 293 -7.90 9.91 30.00
C ASP A 293 -9.06 8.90 29.93
N GLU A 294 -10.31 9.37 29.83
CA GLU A 294 -11.47 8.49 29.62
C GLU A 294 -11.32 7.69 28.31
N LEU A 295 -10.96 8.34 27.21
CA LEU A 295 -10.76 7.70 25.91
C LEU A 295 -9.62 6.67 25.91
N MET A 296 -8.54 6.95 26.67
CA MET A 296 -7.38 6.06 26.77
C MET A 296 -7.55 4.92 27.77
N TYR A 297 -8.24 5.12 28.90
CA TYR A 297 -8.34 4.09 29.96
C TYR A 297 -9.67 3.34 29.93
N ALA A 298 -10.79 4.01 29.75
CA ALA A 298 -12.09 3.37 29.59
C ALA A 298 -12.37 2.96 28.14
N GLY A 299 -11.85 3.72 27.18
CA GLY A 299 -11.96 3.46 25.74
C GLY A 299 -13.30 3.89 25.14
N ILE A 300 -13.40 3.81 23.83
CA ILE A 300 -14.61 4.10 23.05
C ILE A 300 -15.51 2.87 23.02
N PRO A 301 -16.82 3.01 23.33
CA PRO A 301 -17.77 1.92 23.11
C PRO A 301 -17.96 1.71 21.61
N VAL A 302 -17.89 0.48 21.14
CA VAL A 302 -18.18 0.14 19.74
C VAL A 302 -19.68 0.07 19.54
N ASP A 303 -20.19 0.93 18.69
CA ASP A 303 -21.61 0.96 18.34
C ASP A 303 -21.93 -0.20 17.38
N ARG A 304 -22.64 -1.20 17.92
CA ARG A 304 -23.05 -2.39 17.16
C ARG A 304 -24.18 -2.12 16.19
N GLU A 305 -25.04 -1.17 16.47
CA GLU A 305 -26.11 -0.81 15.54
C GLU A 305 -25.53 -0.19 14.28
N LEU A 306 -24.51 0.66 14.44
CA LEU A 306 -23.76 1.20 13.29
C LEU A 306 -23.04 0.10 12.51
N LEU A 307 -22.34 -0.81 13.19
CA LEU A 307 -21.69 -1.94 12.51
C LEU A 307 -22.70 -2.83 11.76
N ASN A 308 -23.86 -3.07 12.34
CA ASN A 308 -24.90 -3.87 11.70
C ASN A 308 -25.53 -3.17 10.47
N LYS A 309 -25.65 -1.84 10.50
CA LYS A 309 -26.08 -1.05 9.32
C LYS A 309 -25.08 -1.19 8.17
N GLU A 310 -23.79 -1.29 8.47
CA GLU A 310 -22.71 -1.57 7.49
C GLU A 310 -22.63 -3.03 7.06
N GLY A 311 -23.58 -3.89 7.43
CA GLY A 311 -23.65 -5.30 7.04
C GLY A 311 -23.14 -6.28 8.11
N GLY A 312 -22.53 -5.81 9.18
CA GLY A 312 -22.03 -6.61 10.31
C GLY A 312 -20.72 -7.32 10.02
N ASP A 313 -20.65 -8.19 9.01
CA ASP A 313 -19.39 -8.78 8.55
C ASP A 313 -18.59 -7.78 7.73
N PHE A 314 -17.27 -7.77 7.94
CA PHE A 314 -16.34 -6.87 7.28
C PHE A 314 -16.69 -5.38 7.43
N ALA A 315 -17.37 -5.02 8.51
CA ALA A 315 -17.79 -3.66 8.81
C ALA A 315 -16.69 -2.86 9.52
N SER A 316 -16.78 -1.55 9.43
CA SER A 316 -15.84 -0.64 10.09
C SER A 316 -16.50 0.63 10.57
N LEU A 317 -15.88 1.25 11.58
CA LEU A 317 -16.24 2.57 12.10
C LEU A 317 -15.03 3.49 12.03
N LEU A 318 -15.25 4.72 11.58
CA LEU A 318 -14.23 5.76 11.53
C LEU A 318 -14.57 6.84 12.54
N TYR A 319 -13.61 7.21 13.37
CA TYR A 319 -13.74 8.21 14.41
C TYR A 319 -12.85 9.40 14.10
N VAL A 320 -13.44 10.57 14.08
CA VAL A 320 -12.73 11.85 14.06
C VAL A 320 -12.77 12.42 15.47
N ILE A 321 -11.61 12.76 16.00
CA ILE A 321 -11.43 13.21 17.38
C ILE A 321 -10.74 14.57 17.30
N GLU A 322 -11.41 15.59 17.75
CA GLU A 322 -10.92 16.96 17.71
C GLU A 322 -11.04 17.58 19.11
N LYS A 323 -10.03 18.37 19.51
CA LYS A 323 -10.11 19.13 20.77
C LYS A 323 -11.38 19.97 20.78
N ALA A 324 -12.19 19.77 21.81
CA ALA A 324 -13.44 20.54 21.94
C ALA A 324 -13.13 22.02 22.18
N GLU A 325 -13.87 22.87 21.54
CA GLU A 325 -13.88 24.29 21.91
C GLU A 325 -14.54 24.46 23.28
N PRO A 326 -14.04 25.41 24.11
CA PRO A 326 -14.51 25.63 25.46
C PRO A 326 -15.99 26.05 25.53
#